data_b89a2c8b1c8dba2f6d8c30099cbf57de
#
_entry.id   b89a2c8b1c8dba2f6d8c30099cbf57de
#
_cell.length_a   1.000
_cell.length_b   1.000
_cell.length_c   1.000
_cell.angle_alpha   90.00
_cell.angle_beta   90.00
_cell.angle_gamma   90.00
#
_symmetry.space_group_name_H-M   'P 1'
#
loop_
_entity.id
_entity.type
_entity.pdbx_description
1 polymer ?
#
loop_
_entity_poly.entity_id
_entity_poly.type
_entity_poly.pdbx_seq_one_letter_code
_entity_poly.pdbx_strand_id
1 'polypeptide(L)'
;MTTPLTVERLSFTWPNGRPALSHCNLQIPRPGLWMLVGTNGSGKSTLLRLIADLLEPRSGRISAAGKVALVFQNPDHQLLLPSCASDLQLGLQADLSDDERRSRVAESLAQVGLGGFEERPIHTLSGGQKQRLAIAGALASDADLVLLDEPTALLDPDSQNGVLQLLWQLTHQPAAPLTALWITHRLEELQHCDGAALMEHGSMGSWQNGQQLAQRLAPLQGGRAEG
;
A
#
# COMPACT_ATOMS: atom_id res chain seq x y z
N MET A 1 23.04 -2.46 0.68
CA MET A 1 21.61 -2.34 0.95
C MET A 1 20.87 -2.95 -0.22
N THR A 2 19.97 -3.90 0.00
CA THR A 2 19.18 -4.53 -1.05
C THR A 2 18.07 -3.57 -1.48
N THR A 3 17.85 -3.44 -2.79
CA THR A 3 16.75 -2.65 -3.37
C THR A 3 15.41 -3.30 -3.04
N PRO A 4 14.49 -2.64 -2.32
CA PRO A 4 13.23 -3.24 -1.89
C PRO A 4 12.34 -3.75 -3.02
N LEU A 5 12.30 -3.03 -4.16
CA LEU A 5 11.51 -3.39 -5.33
C LEU A 5 12.18 -2.92 -6.62
N THR A 6 12.24 -3.82 -7.60
CA THR A 6 12.62 -3.49 -8.97
C THR A 6 11.59 -4.07 -9.95
N VAL A 7 11.12 -3.26 -10.87
CA VAL A 7 10.23 -3.62 -11.97
C VAL A 7 10.91 -3.20 -13.27
N GLU A 8 11.10 -4.15 -14.20
CA GLU A 8 11.84 -3.93 -15.44
C GLU A 8 10.96 -4.24 -16.66
N ARG A 9 10.75 -3.24 -17.50
CA ARG A 9 10.03 -3.34 -18.78
C ARG A 9 8.70 -4.09 -18.69
N LEU A 10 7.97 -3.90 -17.58
CA LEU A 10 6.73 -4.60 -17.28
C LEU A 10 5.63 -4.16 -18.24
N SER A 11 5.00 -5.12 -18.91
CA SER A 11 3.86 -4.86 -19.78
C SER A 11 2.72 -5.79 -19.43
N PHE A 12 1.50 -5.25 -19.44
CA PHE A 12 0.28 -5.99 -19.16
C PHE A 12 -0.88 -5.48 -20.02
N THR A 13 -1.67 -6.40 -20.54
CA THR A 13 -2.88 -6.12 -21.32
C THR A 13 -4.02 -6.95 -20.77
N TRP A 14 -5.14 -6.35 -20.48
CA TRP A 14 -6.34 -7.05 -20.02
C TRP A 14 -6.90 -8.01 -21.07
N PRO A 15 -7.66 -9.06 -20.71
CA PRO A 15 -8.25 -10.01 -21.67
C PRO A 15 -9.10 -9.36 -22.76
N ASN A 16 -9.68 -8.19 -22.50
CA ASN A 16 -10.44 -7.40 -23.48
C ASN A 16 -9.57 -6.62 -24.47
N GLY A 17 -8.25 -6.83 -24.48
CA GLY A 17 -7.30 -6.17 -25.37
C GLY A 17 -6.84 -4.78 -24.92
N ARG A 18 -7.35 -4.23 -23.81
CA ARG A 18 -6.95 -2.91 -23.32
C ARG A 18 -5.57 -2.98 -22.65
N PRO A 19 -4.55 -2.24 -23.14
CA PRO A 19 -3.25 -2.18 -22.49
C PRO A 19 -3.38 -1.39 -21.18
N ALA A 20 -2.76 -1.91 -20.10
CA ALA A 20 -2.71 -1.25 -18.79
C ALA A 20 -1.30 -0.79 -18.43
N LEU A 21 -0.27 -1.57 -18.81
CA LEU A 21 1.14 -1.22 -18.63
C LEU A 21 1.89 -1.42 -19.93
N SER A 22 2.82 -0.47 -20.22
CA SER A 22 3.67 -0.51 -21.40
C SER A 22 5.11 -0.21 -21.02
N HIS A 23 5.96 -1.26 -20.98
CA HIS A 23 7.39 -1.17 -20.65
C HIS A 23 7.65 -0.38 -19.35
N CYS A 24 6.75 -0.53 -18.37
CA CYS A 24 6.83 0.19 -17.09
C CYS A 24 8.10 -0.23 -16.34
N ASN A 25 8.85 0.76 -15.85
CA ASN A 25 10.03 0.56 -15.02
C ASN A 25 9.81 1.28 -13.70
N LEU A 26 10.14 0.62 -12.59
CA LEU A 26 10.05 1.15 -11.24
C LEU A 26 11.19 0.58 -10.42
N GLN A 27 11.87 1.42 -9.65
CA GLN A 27 12.83 0.97 -8.65
C GLN A 27 12.62 1.76 -7.36
N ILE A 28 12.32 1.08 -6.26
CA ILE A 28 12.34 1.67 -4.92
C ILE A 28 13.77 1.54 -4.40
N PRO A 29 14.51 2.65 -4.22
CA PRO A 29 15.96 2.59 -3.99
C PRO A 29 16.32 2.16 -2.55
N ARG A 30 15.46 2.40 -1.58
CA ARG A 30 15.66 2.13 -0.15
C ARG A 30 14.33 1.97 0.58
N PRO A 31 14.29 1.39 1.80
CA PRO A 31 13.10 1.43 2.65
C PRO A 31 12.59 2.85 2.85
N GLY A 32 11.29 3.01 3.03
CA GLY A 32 10.63 4.30 3.18
C GLY A 32 9.21 4.31 2.65
N LEU A 33 8.57 5.48 2.67
CA LEU A 33 7.23 5.72 2.15
C LEU A 33 7.30 6.35 0.75
N TRP A 34 6.95 5.59 -0.27
CA TRP A 34 6.98 5.98 -1.68
C TRP A 34 5.57 6.12 -2.23
N MET A 35 5.28 7.21 -2.92
CA MET A 35 3.92 7.49 -3.41
C MET A 35 3.84 7.53 -4.92
N LEU A 36 2.79 6.90 -5.48
CA LEU A 36 2.50 6.87 -6.91
C LEU A 36 1.18 7.60 -7.17
N VAL A 37 1.24 8.65 -7.95
CA VAL A 37 0.05 9.42 -8.36
C VAL A 37 -0.21 9.26 -9.86
N GLY A 38 -1.41 9.60 -10.30
CA GLY A 38 -1.81 9.56 -11.71
C GLY A 38 -3.31 9.48 -11.86
N THR A 39 -3.81 9.76 -13.06
CA THR A 39 -5.24 9.72 -13.36
C THR A 39 -5.83 8.31 -13.26
N ASN A 40 -7.15 8.22 -13.13
CA ASN A 40 -7.85 6.94 -13.19
C ASN A 40 -7.57 6.25 -14.53
N GLY A 41 -7.29 4.95 -14.47
CA GLY A 41 -6.92 4.16 -15.66
C GLY A 41 -5.47 4.31 -16.14
N SER A 42 -4.60 5.02 -15.41
CA SER A 42 -3.16 5.11 -15.75
C SER A 42 -2.37 3.81 -15.52
N GLY A 43 -2.96 2.81 -14.82
CA GLY A 43 -2.33 1.51 -14.60
C GLY A 43 -1.85 1.24 -13.16
N LYS A 44 -2.01 2.19 -12.21
CA LYS A 44 -1.50 2.09 -10.83
C LYS A 44 -1.94 0.83 -10.09
N SER A 45 -3.25 0.59 -9.96
CA SER A 45 -3.77 -0.60 -9.27
C SER A 45 -3.43 -1.89 -10.00
N THR A 46 -3.30 -1.84 -11.34
CA THR A 46 -2.80 -2.98 -12.12
C THR A 46 -1.35 -3.29 -11.78
N LEU A 47 -0.50 -2.25 -11.65
CA LEU A 47 0.89 -2.41 -11.22
C LEU A 47 0.98 -3.05 -9.84
N LEU A 48 0.20 -2.57 -8.85
CA LEU A 48 0.21 -3.19 -7.51
C LEU A 48 -0.20 -4.67 -7.55
N ARG A 49 -1.24 -5.02 -8.32
CA ARG A 49 -1.70 -6.41 -8.44
C ARG A 49 -0.65 -7.31 -9.09
N LEU A 50 0.12 -6.81 -10.04
CA LEU A 50 1.24 -7.54 -10.65
C LEU A 50 2.40 -7.71 -9.66
N ILE A 51 2.73 -6.67 -8.86
CA ILE A 51 3.76 -6.76 -7.82
C ILE A 51 3.34 -7.74 -6.71
N ALA A 52 2.05 -7.79 -6.38
CA ALA A 52 1.47 -8.70 -5.38
C ALA A 52 1.23 -10.13 -5.93
N ASP A 53 1.67 -10.44 -7.15
CA ASP A 53 1.49 -11.74 -7.82
C ASP A 53 0.01 -12.18 -7.98
N LEU A 54 -0.91 -11.19 -8.04
CA LEU A 54 -2.34 -11.43 -8.30
C LEU A 54 -2.68 -11.43 -9.79
N LEU A 55 -1.74 -11.02 -10.64
CA LEU A 55 -1.83 -11.01 -12.09
C LEU A 55 -0.49 -11.44 -12.67
N GLU A 56 -0.53 -12.17 -13.80
CA GLU A 56 0.68 -12.54 -14.53
C GLU A 56 1.04 -11.47 -15.58
N PRO A 57 2.29 -10.96 -15.60
CA PRO A 57 2.70 -9.99 -16.59
C PRO A 57 2.81 -10.64 -17.98
N ARG A 58 2.49 -9.87 -19.03
CA ARG A 58 2.73 -10.31 -20.42
C ARG A 58 4.21 -10.38 -20.76
N SER A 59 4.99 -9.45 -20.22
CA SER A 59 6.44 -9.39 -20.35
C SER A 59 7.05 -8.50 -19.27
N GLY A 60 8.36 -8.59 -19.10
CA GLY A 60 9.10 -7.88 -18.06
C GLY A 60 9.38 -8.74 -16.85
N ARG A 61 9.94 -8.12 -15.81
CA ARG A 61 10.33 -8.81 -14.56
C ARG A 61 9.97 -7.95 -13.35
N ILE A 62 9.56 -8.59 -12.26
CA ILE A 62 9.38 -8.01 -10.95
C ILE A 62 10.32 -8.74 -9.98
N SER A 63 11.03 -7.99 -9.16
CA SER A 63 11.88 -8.51 -8.09
C SER A 63 11.64 -7.69 -6.83
N ALA A 64 11.07 -8.30 -5.81
CA ALA A 64 10.91 -7.74 -4.48
C ALA A 64 11.89 -8.40 -3.52
N ALA A 65 12.51 -7.61 -2.64
CA ALA A 65 13.42 -8.10 -1.61
C ALA A 65 12.62 -8.48 -0.36
N GLY A 66 12.01 -9.67 -0.37
CA GLY A 66 11.23 -10.17 0.75
C GLY A 66 9.74 -10.30 0.46
N LYS A 67 8.94 -10.36 1.52
CA LYS A 67 7.51 -10.67 1.45
C LYS A 67 6.69 -9.42 1.10
N VAL A 68 5.75 -9.57 0.18
CA VAL A 68 4.87 -8.48 -0.27
C VAL A 68 3.47 -8.69 0.27
N ALA A 69 2.87 -7.63 0.81
CA ALA A 69 1.46 -7.61 1.17
C ALA A 69 0.73 -6.48 0.44
N LEU A 70 -0.55 -6.69 0.12
CA LEU A 70 -1.41 -5.69 -0.51
C LEU A 70 -2.54 -5.30 0.44
N VAL A 71 -2.72 -4.00 0.62
CA VAL A 71 -3.84 -3.40 1.36
C VAL A 71 -4.76 -2.72 0.36
N PHE A 72 -6.03 -3.15 0.33
CA PHE A 72 -7.03 -2.64 -0.60
C PHE A 72 -7.61 -1.29 -0.15
N GLN A 73 -8.16 -0.55 -1.10
CA GLN A 73 -8.87 0.73 -0.88
C GLN A 73 -10.03 0.57 0.11
N ASN A 74 -10.82 -0.49 -0.04
CA ASN A 74 -11.88 -0.83 0.88
C ASN A 74 -11.45 -2.02 1.75
N PRO A 75 -11.20 -1.82 3.07
CA PRO A 75 -10.79 -2.89 3.96
C PRO A 75 -11.84 -4.01 4.12
N ASP A 76 -13.13 -3.73 3.89
CA ASP A 76 -14.17 -4.76 3.95
C ASP A 76 -14.02 -5.85 2.87
N HIS A 77 -13.23 -5.59 1.82
CA HIS A 77 -12.91 -6.61 0.81
C HIS A 77 -11.77 -7.55 1.24
N GLN A 78 -11.08 -7.21 2.32
CA GLN A 78 -9.90 -7.93 2.81
C GLN A 78 -10.16 -8.61 4.15
N LEU A 79 -10.95 -8.00 5.02
CA LEU A 79 -11.26 -8.48 6.36
C LEU A 79 -12.40 -9.51 6.28
N LEU A 80 -12.08 -10.78 6.52
CA LEU A 80 -12.96 -11.92 6.20
C LEU A 80 -13.53 -12.61 7.44
N LEU A 81 -12.86 -12.51 8.60
CA LEU A 81 -13.21 -13.25 9.80
C LEU A 81 -13.89 -12.36 10.85
N PRO A 82 -14.58 -12.96 11.84
CA PRO A 82 -15.43 -12.19 12.77
C PRO A 82 -14.68 -11.25 13.71
N SER A 83 -13.48 -11.63 14.19
CA SER A 83 -12.71 -10.84 15.16
C SER A 83 -11.34 -10.41 14.61
N CYS A 84 -10.75 -9.38 15.21
CA CYS A 84 -9.45 -8.86 14.81
C CYS A 84 -8.38 -9.95 14.88
N ALA A 85 -8.29 -10.70 15.98
CA ALA A 85 -7.30 -11.76 16.12
C ALA A 85 -7.49 -12.87 15.10
N SER A 86 -8.73 -13.34 14.90
CA SER A 86 -8.98 -14.41 13.94
C SER A 86 -8.58 -14.02 12.52
N ASP A 87 -8.82 -12.78 12.12
CA ASP A 87 -8.48 -12.29 10.78
C ASP A 87 -6.96 -12.17 10.59
N LEU A 88 -6.24 -11.61 11.57
CA LEU A 88 -4.78 -11.53 11.53
C LEU A 88 -4.11 -12.90 11.47
N GLN A 89 -4.69 -13.91 12.14
CA GLN A 89 -4.15 -15.28 12.13
C GLN A 89 -4.13 -15.93 10.75
N LEU A 90 -4.97 -15.47 9.79
CA LEU A 90 -4.95 -15.96 8.40
C LEU A 90 -3.62 -15.70 7.70
N GLY A 91 -2.96 -14.59 8.02
CA GLY A 91 -1.68 -14.19 7.41
C GLY A 91 -0.43 -14.80 8.07
N LEU A 92 -0.58 -15.46 9.22
CA LEU A 92 0.54 -16.01 9.96
C LEU A 92 1.12 -17.27 9.32
N GLN A 93 2.41 -17.50 9.55
CA GLN A 93 3.09 -18.73 9.13
C GLN A 93 2.48 -19.96 9.84
N ALA A 94 2.42 -21.09 9.12
CA ALA A 94 1.75 -22.28 9.60
C ALA A 94 2.49 -22.98 10.75
N ASP A 95 3.79 -22.81 10.86
CA ASP A 95 4.71 -23.47 11.80
C ASP A 95 4.83 -22.77 13.16
N LEU A 96 4.19 -21.61 13.34
CA LEU A 96 4.18 -20.91 14.63
C LEU A 96 3.36 -21.67 15.68
N SER A 97 3.87 -21.73 16.91
CA SER A 97 3.14 -22.19 18.10
C SER A 97 1.98 -21.24 18.43
N ASP A 98 1.04 -21.71 19.25
CA ASP A 98 -0.11 -20.90 19.68
C ASP A 98 0.32 -19.65 20.46
N ASP A 99 1.39 -19.73 21.24
CA ASP A 99 1.92 -18.59 21.99
C ASP A 99 2.56 -17.57 21.08
N GLU A 100 3.34 -18.01 20.09
CA GLU A 100 3.94 -17.13 19.08
C GLU A 100 2.88 -16.44 18.22
N ARG A 101 1.82 -17.17 17.82
CA ARG A 101 0.66 -16.61 17.12
C ARG A 101 -0.02 -15.52 17.93
N ARG A 102 -0.30 -15.77 19.21
CA ARG A 102 -0.89 -14.77 20.11
C ARG A 102 -0.02 -13.53 20.26
N SER A 103 1.30 -13.71 20.47
CA SER A 103 2.25 -12.61 20.59
C SER A 103 2.29 -11.78 19.31
N ARG A 104 2.40 -12.41 18.14
CA ARG A 104 2.45 -11.75 16.85
C ARG A 104 1.19 -10.93 16.56
N VAL A 105 0.00 -11.48 16.85
CA VAL A 105 -1.27 -10.78 16.71
C VAL A 105 -1.32 -9.55 17.61
N ALA A 106 -0.99 -9.71 18.90
CA ALA A 106 -1.00 -8.61 19.88
C ALA A 106 -0.01 -7.50 19.50
N GLU A 107 1.20 -7.85 19.09
CA GLU A 107 2.23 -6.92 18.63
C GLU A 107 1.78 -6.14 17.38
N SER A 108 1.22 -6.84 16.38
CA SER A 108 0.74 -6.20 15.16
C SER A 108 -0.42 -5.25 15.42
N LEU A 109 -1.36 -5.62 16.29
CA LEU A 109 -2.44 -4.71 16.72
C LEU A 109 -1.91 -3.50 17.48
N ALA A 110 -0.95 -3.69 18.38
CA ALA A 110 -0.34 -2.60 19.13
C ALA A 110 0.39 -1.60 18.21
N GLN A 111 1.12 -2.10 17.20
CA GLN A 111 1.83 -1.25 16.23
C GLN A 111 0.91 -0.31 15.45
N VAL A 112 -0.34 -0.72 15.21
CA VAL A 112 -1.33 0.11 14.50
C VAL A 112 -2.27 0.89 15.44
N GLY A 113 -2.01 0.86 16.76
CA GLY A 113 -2.83 1.54 17.76
C GLY A 113 -4.18 0.86 18.03
N LEU A 114 -4.25 -0.46 17.86
CA LEU A 114 -5.42 -1.30 18.16
C LEU A 114 -5.12 -2.35 19.26
N GLY A 115 -4.10 -2.11 20.11
CA GLY A 115 -3.80 -3.00 21.23
C GLY A 115 -5.02 -3.22 22.13
N GLY A 116 -5.31 -4.47 22.51
CA GLY A 116 -6.48 -4.86 23.29
C GLY A 116 -7.75 -5.09 22.46
N PHE A 117 -7.65 -5.09 21.11
CA PHE A 117 -8.79 -5.33 20.21
C PHE A 117 -8.84 -6.77 19.69
N GLU A 118 -8.06 -7.67 20.22
CA GLU A 118 -7.91 -9.06 19.74
C GLU A 118 -9.26 -9.73 19.52
N GLU A 119 -10.13 -9.70 20.53
CA GLU A 119 -11.46 -10.33 20.50
C GLU A 119 -12.56 -9.41 19.96
N ARG A 120 -12.20 -8.18 19.57
CA ARG A 120 -13.20 -7.22 19.09
C ARG A 120 -13.77 -7.63 17.74
N PRO A 121 -15.12 -7.65 17.60
CA PRO A 121 -15.75 -7.96 16.33
C PRO A 121 -15.47 -6.88 15.27
N ILE A 122 -15.03 -7.29 14.08
CA ILE A 122 -14.59 -6.38 12.99
C ILE A 122 -15.73 -5.44 12.56
N HIS A 123 -16.97 -5.88 12.55
CA HIS A 123 -18.12 -5.06 12.17
C HIS A 123 -18.38 -3.88 13.12
N THR A 124 -17.77 -3.87 14.32
CA THR A 124 -17.89 -2.76 15.29
C THR A 124 -16.80 -1.70 15.11
N LEU A 125 -15.84 -1.92 14.22
CA LEU A 125 -14.74 -1.00 13.96
C LEU A 125 -15.18 0.15 13.06
N SER A 126 -14.64 1.36 13.31
CA SER A 126 -14.74 2.48 12.37
C SER A 126 -13.96 2.19 11.08
N GLY A 127 -14.20 2.94 10.01
CA GLY A 127 -13.47 2.81 8.74
C GLY A 127 -11.95 2.93 8.94
N GLY A 128 -11.50 3.93 9.70
CA GLY A 128 -10.09 4.11 10.03
C GLY A 128 -9.50 2.96 10.84
N GLN A 129 -10.25 2.40 11.78
CA GLN A 129 -9.84 1.21 12.55
C GLN A 129 -9.73 -0.03 11.65
N LYS A 130 -10.67 -0.25 10.74
CA LYS A 130 -10.61 -1.33 9.75
C LYS A 130 -9.38 -1.19 8.84
N GLN A 131 -9.08 0.03 8.39
CA GLN A 131 -7.89 0.28 7.57
C GLN A 131 -6.60 -0.02 8.34
N ARG A 132 -6.52 0.39 9.61
CA ARG A 132 -5.40 0.04 10.48
C ARG A 132 -5.30 -1.47 10.72
N LEU A 133 -6.42 -2.16 10.87
CA LEU A 133 -6.44 -3.63 11.00
C LEU A 133 -5.91 -4.31 9.72
N ALA A 134 -6.28 -3.83 8.53
CA ALA A 134 -5.76 -4.35 7.27
C ALA A 134 -4.22 -4.16 7.16
N ILE A 135 -3.70 -3.01 7.65
CA ILE A 135 -2.24 -2.77 7.75
C ILE A 135 -1.61 -3.73 8.79
N ALA A 136 -2.28 -3.96 9.93
CA ALA A 136 -1.80 -4.93 10.92
C ALA A 136 -1.68 -6.34 10.34
N GLY A 137 -2.58 -6.74 9.43
CA GLY A 137 -2.49 -8.01 8.69
C GLY A 137 -1.21 -8.13 7.86
N ALA A 138 -0.79 -7.05 7.21
CA ALA A 138 0.48 -7.01 6.49
C ALA A 138 1.67 -7.16 7.45
N LEU A 139 1.66 -6.49 8.61
CA LEU A 139 2.70 -6.60 9.63
C LEU A 139 2.74 -8.00 10.24
N ALA A 140 1.59 -8.57 10.58
CA ALA A 140 1.48 -9.92 11.14
C ALA A 140 2.05 -10.97 10.19
N SER A 141 1.91 -10.76 8.89
CA SER A 141 2.46 -11.65 7.86
C SER A 141 3.97 -11.47 7.62
N ASP A 142 4.69 -10.63 8.37
CA ASP A 142 6.10 -10.28 8.15
C ASP A 142 6.38 -9.70 6.75
N ALA A 143 5.52 -8.82 6.26
CA ALA A 143 5.74 -8.17 4.98
C ALA A 143 6.90 -7.16 5.05
N ASP A 144 7.84 -7.25 4.12
CA ASP A 144 8.93 -6.29 3.93
C ASP A 144 8.51 -5.11 3.04
N LEU A 145 7.55 -5.36 2.14
CA LEU A 145 6.95 -4.38 1.24
C LEU A 145 5.43 -4.41 1.37
N VAL A 146 4.85 -3.27 1.75
CA VAL A 146 3.39 -3.09 1.78
C VAL A 146 2.95 -2.21 0.62
N LEU A 147 2.06 -2.74 -0.20
CA LEU A 147 1.42 -2.05 -1.31
C LEU A 147 0.07 -1.53 -0.82
N LEU A 148 -0.23 -0.25 -1.04
CA LEU A 148 -1.47 0.37 -0.57
C LEU A 148 -2.20 1.03 -1.75
N ASP A 149 -3.38 0.51 -2.06
CA ASP A 149 -4.23 1.04 -3.13
C ASP A 149 -5.24 2.03 -2.55
N GLU A 150 -4.92 3.32 -2.58
CA GLU A 150 -5.73 4.44 -2.08
C GLU A 150 -6.29 4.24 -0.65
N PRO A 151 -5.45 3.93 0.34
CA PRO A 151 -5.90 3.46 1.66
C PRO A 151 -6.68 4.48 2.50
N THR A 152 -6.72 5.73 2.07
CA THR A 152 -7.41 6.85 2.75
C THR A 152 -8.68 7.33 2.04
N ALA A 153 -8.98 6.82 0.84
CA ALA A 153 -10.03 7.36 -0.02
C ALA A 153 -11.44 7.33 0.59
N LEU A 154 -11.70 6.35 1.48
CA LEU A 154 -13.01 6.16 2.12
C LEU A 154 -13.05 6.61 3.59
N LEU A 155 -12.05 7.35 4.05
CA LEU A 155 -11.91 7.76 5.44
C LEU A 155 -12.24 9.24 5.64
N ASP A 156 -12.67 9.57 6.85
CA ASP A 156 -12.76 10.95 7.31
C ASP A 156 -11.35 11.58 7.47
N PRO A 157 -11.23 12.93 7.49
CA PRO A 157 -9.93 13.61 7.52
C PRO A 157 -9.02 13.22 8.68
N ASP A 158 -9.57 12.98 9.88
CA ASP A 158 -8.78 12.60 11.05
C ASP A 158 -8.23 11.18 10.90
N SER A 159 -9.06 10.25 10.41
CA SER A 159 -8.64 8.88 10.10
C SER A 159 -7.59 8.84 8.99
N GLN A 160 -7.71 9.70 7.94
CA GLN A 160 -6.73 9.83 6.86
C GLN A 160 -5.36 10.22 7.42
N ASN A 161 -5.31 11.30 8.21
CA ASN A 161 -4.08 11.76 8.86
C ASN A 161 -3.49 10.67 9.78
N GLY A 162 -4.35 9.98 10.53
CA GLY A 162 -3.91 8.88 11.40
C GLY A 162 -3.28 7.70 10.66
N VAL A 163 -3.79 7.32 9.48
CA VAL A 163 -3.20 6.27 8.63
C VAL A 163 -1.88 6.74 8.01
N LEU A 164 -1.81 7.99 7.56
CA LEU A 164 -0.60 8.57 6.98
C LEU A 164 0.55 8.62 8.01
N GLN A 165 0.26 9.12 9.23
CA GLN A 165 1.24 9.16 10.32
C GLN A 165 1.71 7.75 10.73
N LEU A 166 0.78 6.79 10.80
CA LEU A 166 1.12 5.40 11.09
C LEU A 166 2.12 4.84 10.08
N LEU A 167 1.83 4.98 8.78
CA LEU A 167 2.72 4.47 7.73
C LEU A 167 4.06 5.19 7.71
N TRP A 168 4.08 6.51 7.97
CA TRP A 168 5.32 7.24 8.15
C TRP A 168 6.16 6.66 9.29
N GLN A 169 5.56 6.42 10.45
CA GLN A 169 6.25 5.81 11.60
C GLN A 169 6.79 4.42 11.29
N LEU A 170 5.98 3.55 10.70
CA LEU A 170 6.38 2.17 10.35
C LEU A 170 7.52 2.13 9.34
N THR A 171 7.54 3.04 8.38
CA THR A 171 8.58 3.10 7.34
C THR A 171 9.87 3.77 7.79
N HIS A 172 9.87 4.47 8.93
CA HIS A 172 11.03 5.18 9.48
C HIS A 172 11.52 4.62 10.83
N GLN A 173 11.09 3.41 11.20
CA GLN A 173 11.57 2.73 12.39
C GLN A 173 13.07 2.42 12.28
N PRO A 174 13.90 2.71 13.31
CA PRO A 174 15.35 2.50 13.22
C PRO A 174 15.74 1.02 13.09
N ALA A 175 15.00 0.11 13.73
CA ALA A 175 15.39 -1.31 13.84
C ALA A 175 15.01 -2.13 12.60
N ALA A 176 13.84 -1.92 12.03
CA ALA A 176 13.31 -2.68 10.88
C ALA A 176 12.36 -1.79 10.07
N PRO A 177 12.90 -0.89 9.23
CA PRO A 177 12.05 0.01 8.46
C PRO A 177 11.27 -0.75 7.39
N LEU A 178 9.94 -0.65 7.44
CA LEU A 178 9.05 -1.15 6.42
C LEU A 178 9.26 -0.37 5.10
N THR A 179 9.04 -1.02 3.97
CA THR A 179 8.88 -0.32 2.69
C THR A 179 7.41 -0.22 2.35
N ALA A 180 6.91 0.96 2.01
CA ALA A 180 5.55 1.16 1.56
C ALA A 180 5.51 1.81 0.18
N LEU A 181 4.71 1.24 -0.73
CA LEU A 181 4.33 1.84 -2.01
C LEU A 181 2.84 2.18 -1.96
N TRP A 182 2.53 3.45 -1.87
CA TRP A 182 1.18 3.98 -1.70
C TRP A 182 0.68 4.65 -2.97
N ILE A 183 -0.41 4.16 -3.52
CA ILE A 183 -1.13 4.84 -4.59
C ILE A 183 -2.11 5.83 -3.99
N THR A 184 -2.08 7.07 -4.48
CA THR A 184 -3.04 8.10 -4.12
C THR A 184 -3.40 8.99 -5.32
N HIS A 185 -4.55 9.64 -5.25
CA HIS A 185 -4.92 10.75 -6.12
C HIS A 185 -4.97 12.09 -5.36
N ARG A 186 -4.68 12.06 -4.05
CA ARG A 186 -4.71 13.20 -3.13
C ARG A 186 -3.33 13.84 -3.06
N LEU A 187 -3.18 15.03 -3.64
CA LEU A 187 -1.89 15.71 -3.74
C LEU A 187 -1.35 16.18 -2.39
N GLU A 188 -2.23 16.45 -1.43
CA GLU A 188 -1.85 16.83 -0.06
C GLU A 188 -1.09 15.74 0.69
N GLU A 189 -1.30 14.46 0.37
CA GLU A 189 -0.59 13.34 0.99
C GLU A 189 0.88 13.28 0.58
N LEU A 190 1.23 13.78 -0.59
CA LEU A 190 2.59 13.75 -1.13
C LEU A 190 3.63 14.54 -0.32
N GLN A 191 3.17 15.40 0.62
CA GLN A 191 4.07 16.13 1.51
C GLN A 191 4.79 15.22 2.51
N HIS A 192 4.26 14.01 2.71
CA HIS A 192 4.69 13.07 3.74
C HIS A 192 5.28 11.80 3.15
N CYS A 193 6.10 11.90 2.12
CA CYS A 193 6.74 10.73 1.50
C CYS A 193 8.24 10.97 1.23
N ASP A 194 8.99 9.88 1.10
CA ASP A 194 10.41 9.90 0.71
C ASP A 194 10.61 10.23 -0.77
N GLY A 195 9.61 9.95 -1.57
CA GLY A 195 9.57 10.29 -2.97
C GLY A 195 8.22 9.98 -3.59
N ALA A 196 7.85 10.80 -4.59
CA ALA A 196 6.64 10.62 -5.35
C ALA A 196 6.94 10.53 -6.84
N ALA A 197 6.13 9.76 -7.58
CA ALA A 197 6.22 9.67 -9.02
C ALA A 197 4.85 9.73 -9.69
N LEU A 198 4.81 10.27 -10.90
CA LEU A 198 3.61 10.31 -11.72
C LEU A 198 3.56 9.08 -12.63
N MET A 199 2.39 8.44 -12.69
CA MET A 199 2.11 7.36 -13.62
C MET A 199 1.10 7.82 -14.66
N GLU A 200 1.47 7.73 -15.93
CA GLU A 200 0.65 8.12 -17.08
C GLU A 200 0.73 7.05 -18.18
N HIS A 201 -0.42 6.71 -18.78
CA HIS A 201 -0.50 5.79 -19.92
C HIS A 201 0.27 4.46 -19.75
N GLY A 202 0.24 3.90 -18.53
CA GLY A 202 0.90 2.62 -18.24
C GLY A 202 2.43 2.70 -18.06
N SER A 203 2.99 3.91 -17.99
CA SER A 203 4.40 4.16 -17.76
C SER A 203 4.61 5.04 -16.53
N MET A 204 5.72 4.86 -15.82
CA MET A 204 6.05 5.60 -14.63
C MET A 204 7.16 6.61 -14.91
N GLY A 205 7.01 7.83 -14.39
CA GLY A 205 8.07 8.84 -14.35
C GLY A 205 9.09 8.56 -13.24
N SER A 206 10.15 9.38 -13.20
CA SER A 206 11.17 9.32 -12.14
C SER A 206 10.63 9.78 -10.79
N TRP A 207 11.23 9.26 -9.72
CA TRP A 207 11.01 9.75 -8.35
C TRP A 207 11.47 11.20 -8.21
N GLN A 208 10.67 11.98 -7.50
CA GLN A 208 10.95 13.38 -7.20
C GLN A 208 10.40 13.75 -5.82
N ASN A 209 10.73 14.93 -5.32
CA ASN A 209 10.18 15.43 -4.08
C ASN A 209 8.66 15.55 -4.17
N GLY A 210 7.94 14.98 -3.18
CA GLY A 210 6.48 14.91 -3.20
C GLY A 210 5.81 16.28 -3.20
N GLN A 211 6.32 17.25 -2.44
CA GLN A 211 5.78 18.61 -2.40
C GLN A 211 5.92 19.31 -3.75
N GLN A 212 7.08 19.16 -4.41
CA GLN A 212 7.30 19.73 -5.74
C GLN A 212 6.39 19.10 -6.79
N LEU A 213 6.18 17.78 -6.71
CA LEU A 213 5.24 17.09 -7.59
C LEU A 213 3.81 17.56 -7.37
N ALA A 214 3.38 17.68 -6.11
CA ALA A 214 2.05 18.18 -5.75
C ALA A 214 1.79 19.58 -6.32
N GLN A 215 2.74 20.51 -6.16
CA GLN A 215 2.64 21.88 -6.70
C GLN A 215 2.54 21.91 -8.23
N ARG A 216 3.27 21.01 -8.91
CA ARG A 216 3.21 20.92 -10.37
C ARG A 216 1.87 20.36 -10.87
N LEU A 217 1.24 19.45 -10.13
CA LEU A 217 -0.01 18.79 -10.54
C LEU A 217 -1.28 19.56 -10.10
N ALA A 218 -1.20 20.41 -9.08
CA ALA A 218 -2.36 21.16 -8.56
C ALA A 218 -3.09 21.99 -9.63
N PRO A 219 -2.44 22.73 -10.56
CA PRO A 219 -3.13 23.46 -11.61
C PRO A 219 -3.92 22.59 -12.60
N LEU A 220 -3.48 21.31 -12.78
CA LEU A 220 -4.12 20.38 -13.71
C LEU A 220 -5.42 19.78 -13.16
N GLN A 221 -5.64 19.80 -11.84
CA GLN A 221 -6.87 19.33 -11.21
C GLN A 221 -7.96 20.41 -11.16
N GLY A 222 -7.59 21.68 -11.06
CA GLY A 222 -8.54 22.83 -11.06
C GLY A 222 -9.24 23.09 -12.40
N GLY A 223 -8.68 22.62 -13.51
CA GLY A 223 -9.21 22.84 -14.86
C GLY A 223 -10.25 21.84 -15.34
N ARG A 224 -10.64 20.82 -14.55
CA ARG A 224 -11.61 19.79 -14.95
C ARG A 224 -12.99 19.93 -14.31
N ALA A 225 -13.22 20.98 -13.50
CA ALA A 225 -14.52 21.21 -12.84
C ALA A 225 -15.49 22.11 -13.63
N GLU A 226 -15.11 22.60 -14.80
CA GLU A 226 -15.96 23.42 -15.67
C GLU A 226 -15.97 22.81 -17.09
N GLY A 227 -16.88 21.84 -17.32
CA GLY A 227 -17.11 21.28 -18.64
C GLY A 227 -18.25 20.29 -18.61
#